data_cb6143cca451b8042f9f679dc961ad35
#
_entry.id   cb6143cca451b8042f9f679dc961ad35
#
_cell.length_a   1.000
_cell.length_b   1.000
_cell.length_c   1.000
_cell.angle_alpha   90.00
_cell.angle_beta   90.00
_cell.angle_gamma   90.00
#
_symmetry.space_group_name_H-M   'P 1'
#
loop_
_entity.id
_entity.type
_entity.pdbx_description
1 polymer ?
#
loop_
_entity_poly.entity_id
_entity_poly.type
_entity_poly.pdbx_seq_one_letter_code
_entity_poly.pdbx_strand_id
1 'polypeptide(L)'
;EILVREIIDIDTNYMEDESTGPSAKQRNSGEIDKTDESAGDDDEFNPTLAAMESEIKPKVLKTVSTLTKEYGKLTKYQKEKLDCILNSVSFSTAKEKGYQKIVDDILENIKSLQLSPSVLEELVQKHYVEIKKIVSLEGNLLRLAMDQKIPRNEFIKFYIGNEINPNLKKFLDTNLMWKQFFLKNKDEFKNIRERLIEISH
;
A
#
# COMPACT_ATOMS: atom_id res chain seq x y z
N GLU A 1 13.46 -18.92 -7.60
CA GLU A 1 12.18 -19.49 -7.15
C GLU A 1 11.94 -18.98 -5.74
N ILE A 2 10.82 -18.31 -5.49
CA ILE A 2 10.50 -17.72 -4.17
C ILE A 2 9.68 -18.77 -3.41
N LEU A 3 10.06 -19.06 -2.18
CA LEU A 3 9.34 -20.00 -1.32
C LEU A 3 8.19 -19.27 -0.61
N VAL A 4 7.09 -19.96 -0.38
CA VAL A 4 5.89 -19.36 0.27
C VAL A 4 6.24 -18.87 1.67
N ARG A 5 7.06 -19.60 2.42
CA ARG A 5 7.54 -19.26 3.76
C ARG A 5 8.40 -17.97 3.83
N GLU A 6 8.91 -17.50 2.71
CA GLU A 6 9.66 -16.23 2.66
C GLU A 6 8.73 -15.02 2.62
N ILE A 7 7.48 -15.22 2.19
CA ILE A 7 6.50 -14.15 2.01
C ILE A 7 5.49 -14.09 3.13
N ILE A 8 5.00 -15.26 3.56
CA ILE A 8 3.93 -15.35 4.55
C ILE A 8 4.42 -16.01 5.84
N ASP A 9 3.73 -15.68 6.94
CA ASP A 9 3.89 -16.37 8.23
C ASP A 9 3.10 -17.68 8.17
N ILE A 10 3.81 -18.81 8.02
CA ILE A 10 3.18 -20.14 7.85
C ILE A 10 2.49 -20.55 9.14
N ASP A 11 3.11 -20.34 10.28
CA ASP A 11 2.60 -20.81 11.58
C ASP A 11 1.25 -20.17 11.88
N THR A 12 1.15 -18.83 11.71
CA THR A 12 -0.09 -18.09 11.93
C THR A 12 -1.18 -18.48 10.93
N ASN A 13 -0.84 -18.62 9.65
CA ASN A 13 -1.80 -19.05 8.61
C ASN A 13 -2.30 -20.48 8.83
N TYR A 14 -1.44 -21.38 9.33
CA TYR A 14 -1.80 -22.76 9.61
C TYR A 14 -2.74 -22.86 10.82
N MET A 15 -2.46 -22.14 11.90
CA MET A 15 -3.30 -22.11 13.09
C MET A 15 -4.69 -21.51 12.84
N GLU A 16 -4.81 -20.49 12.01
CA GLU A 16 -6.12 -19.94 11.62
C GLU A 16 -6.95 -20.94 10.82
N ASP A 17 -6.33 -21.72 9.95
CA ASP A 17 -7.03 -22.73 9.14
C ASP A 17 -7.52 -23.90 9.99
N GLU A 18 -6.74 -24.35 10.98
CA GLU A 18 -7.18 -25.36 11.97
C GLU A 18 -8.34 -24.87 12.84
N SER A 19 -8.38 -23.59 13.21
CA SER A 19 -9.46 -23.00 14.03
C SER A 19 -10.79 -22.89 13.28
N THR A 20 -10.77 -22.82 11.95
CA THR A 20 -11.94 -22.67 11.07
C THR A 20 -12.33 -23.95 10.34
N GLY A 21 -11.49 -24.97 10.34
CA GLY A 21 -11.71 -26.24 9.65
C GLY A 21 -12.63 -27.23 10.41
N PRO A 22 -13.18 -28.24 9.74
CA PRO A 22 -14.06 -29.26 10.34
C PRO A 22 -13.38 -30.09 11.44
N SER A 23 -12.05 -30.09 11.53
CA SER A 23 -11.28 -30.75 12.59
C SER A 23 -11.40 -30.08 13.97
N ALA A 24 -11.74 -28.81 14.04
CA ALA A 24 -11.93 -28.07 15.29
C ALA A 24 -13.14 -28.56 16.12
N LYS A 25 -14.09 -29.25 15.49
CA LYS A 25 -15.30 -29.75 16.16
C LYS A 25 -15.11 -31.09 16.89
N GLN A 26 -13.99 -31.77 16.71
CA GLN A 26 -13.75 -33.10 17.30
C GLN A 26 -12.94 -33.07 18.61
N ARG A 27 -12.32 -31.94 18.96
CA ARG A 27 -11.47 -31.84 20.18
C ARG A 27 -12.20 -31.36 21.44
N ASN A 28 -13.50 -31.00 21.39
CA ASN A 28 -14.23 -30.41 22.54
C ASN A 28 -15.24 -31.38 23.21
N SER A 29 -15.13 -32.67 23.00
CA SER A 29 -15.96 -33.67 23.70
C SER A 29 -15.15 -34.89 24.12
N GLY A 30 -14.31 -34.73 25.11
CA GLY A 30 -13.60 -35.82 25.79
C GLY A 30 -13.39 -35.46 27.26
N GLU A 31 -14.26 -36.01 28.07
CA GLU A 31 -14.24 -35.96 29.54
C GLU A 31 -12.90 -36.44 30.11
N ILE A 32 -12.47 -35.72 31.14
CA ILE A 32 -11.36 -36.06 32.01
C ILE A 32 -11.67 -37.40 32.72
N ASP A 33 -10.94 -38.46 32.43
CA ASP A 33 -10.76 -39.51 33.39
C ASP A 33 -9.26 -39.80 33.62
N LYS A 34 -8.89 -39.74 34.90
CA LYS A 34 -7.53 -40.02 35.35
C LYS A 34 -7.37 -41.52 35.47
N THR A 35 -6.34 -42.06 34.89
CA THR A 35 -5.43 -43.04 35.55
C THR A 35 -4.42 -43.62 34.57
N ASP A 36 -3.20 -43.58 35.03
CA ASP A 36 -2.16 -44.58 34.97
C ASP A 36 -1.04 -44.45 33.91
N GLU A 37 0.13 -44.54 34.45
CA GLU A 37 1.47 -44.49 33.86
C GLU A 37 1.68 -45.53 32.76
N SER A 38 2.06 -45.09 31.56
CA SER A 38 3.09 -45.81 30.77
C SER A 38 3.76 -44.85 29.80
N ALA A 39 5.07 -44.80 29.84
CA ALA A 39 5.93 -44.14 28.88
C ALA A 39 5.66 -44.71 27.48
N GLY A 40 5.15 -43.89 26.59
CA GLY A 40 4.88 -44.22 25.20
C GLY A 40 4.77 -42.93 24.44
N ASP A 41 5.85 -42.61 23.74
CA ASP A 41 5.94 -41.92 22.45
C ASP A 41 4.73 -40.95 22.18
N ASP A 42 4.68 -39.82 22.88
CA ASP A 42 3.97 -38.65 22.45
C ASP A 42 4.76 -38.04 21.28
N ASP A 43 4.76 -38.74 20.15
CA ASP A 43 4.95 -38.11 18.84
C ASP A 43 3.71 -37.23 18.64
N GLU A 44 3.65 -36.11 19.37
CA GLU A 44 2.75 -35.00 19.05
C GLU A 44 2.98 -34.74 17.55
N PHE A 45 1.94 -35.03 16.77
CA PHE A 45 1.91 -34.87 15.32
C PHE A 45 2.16 -33.39 14.99
N ASN A 46 3.42 -33.01 15.08
CA ASN A 46 3.90 -31.69 14.71
C ASN A 46 4.22 -31.74 13.22
N PRO A 47 3.32 -31.25 12.35
CA PRO A 47 3.52 -31.34 10.92
C PRO A 47 4.82 -30.63 10.56
N THR A 48 5.62 -31.25 9.70
CA THR A 48 6.85 -30.59 9.25
C THR A 48 6.51 -29.32 8.51
N LEU A 49 7.37 -28.29 8.61
CA LEU A 49 7.20 -27.00 7.94
C LEU A 49 6.89 -27.15 6.43
N ALA A 50 7.46 -28.17 5.79
CA ALA A 50 7.21 -28.47 4.37
C ALA A 50 5.79 -29.03 4.13
N ALA A 51 5.23 -29.77 5.09
CA ALA A 51 3.85 -30.24 5.00
C ALA A 51 2.86 -29.10 5.15
N MET A 52 3.06 -28.21 6.14
CA MET A 52 2.28 -26.99 6.33
C MET A 52 2.32 -26.08 5.09
N GLU A 53 3.51 -25.85 4.52
CA GLU A 53 3.67 -25.08 3.29
C GLU A 53 2.90 -25.67 2.11
N SER A 54 2.91 -27.00 1.96
CA SER A 54 2.18 -27.69 0.89
C SER A 54 0.67 -27.57 1.02
N GLU A 55 0.16 -27.54 2.25
CA GLU A 55 -1.27 -27.42 2.54
C GLU A 55 -1.77 -25.99 2.31
N ILE A 56 -1.01 -24.98 2.75
CA ILE A 56 -1.39 -23.57 2.62
C ILE A 56 -1.19 -23.05 1.18
N LYS A 57 -0.23 -23.58 0.44
CA LYS A 57 0.14 -23.13 -0.90
C LYS A 57 -1.04 -22.93 -1.86
N PRO A 58 -2.03 -23.83 -2.00
CA PRO A 58 -3.15 -23.63 -2.91
C PRO A 58 -4.04 -22.44 -2.49
N LYS A 59 -4.23 -22.21 -1.19
CA LYS A 59 -5.00 -21.09 -0.64
C LYS A 59 -4.29 -19.76 -0.95
N VAL A 60 -2.99 -19.70 -0.69
CA VAL A 60 -2.15 -18.53 -0.99
C VAL A 60 -2.17 -18.21 -2.48
N LEU A 61 -1.97 -19.19 -3.36
CA LEU A 61 -1.99 -19.00 -4.81
C LEU A 61 -3.34 -18.48 -5.31
N LYS A 62 -4.45 -18.94 -4.72
CA LYS A 62 -5.78 -18.43 -5.04
C LYS A 62 -5.93 -16.96 -4.63
N THR A 63 -5.52 -16.60 -3.42
CA THR A 63 -5.57 -15.22 -2.91
C THR A 63 -4.68 -14.29 -3.76
N VAL A 64 -3.45 -14.71 -4.08
CA VAL A 64 -2.53 -13.95 -4.95
C VAL A 64 -3.13 -13.77 -6.35
N SER A 65 -3.77 -14.79 -6.92
CA SER A 65 -4.45 -14.68 -8.22
C SER A 65 -5.61 -13.67 -8.18
N THR A 66 -6.35 -13.62 -7.07
CA THR A 66 -7.42 -12.62 -6.86
C THR A 66 -6.82 -11.22 -6.73
N LEU A 67 -5.79 -11.06 -5.90
CA LEU A 67 -5.06 -9.79 -5.73
C LEU A 67 -4.52 -9.24 -7.05
N THR A 68 -3.94 -10.10 -7.89
CA THR A 68 -3.43 -9.71 -9.20
C THR A 68 -4.52 -9.12 -10.11
N LYS A 69 -5.72 -9.72 -10.08
CA LYS A 69 -6.87 -9.21 -10.86
C LYS A 69 -7.39 -7.88 -10.32
N GLU A 70 -7.48 -7.77 -8.99
CA GLU A 70 -7.96 -6.55 -8.32
C GLU A 70 -6.95 -5.41 -8.47
N TYR A 71 -5.66 -5.68 -8.35
CA TYR A 71 -4.60 -4.72 -8.63
C TYR A 71 -4.64 -4.19 -10.06
N GLY A 72 -4.91 -5.06 -11.05
CA GLY A 72 -5.10 -4.62 -12.43
C GLY A 72 -6.30 -3.67 -12.63
N LYS A 73 -7.37 -3.84 -11.83
CA LYS A 73 -8.50 -2.90 -11.82
C LYS A 73 -8.12 -1.60 -11.10
N LEU A 74 -7.47 -1.70 -9.94
CA LEU A 74 -7.00 -0.56 -9.15
C LEU A 74 -6.12 0.38 -9.99
N THR A 75 -5.14 -0.17 -10.70
CA THR A 75 -4.24 0.59 -11.57
C THR A 75 -5.00 1.35 -12.66
N LYS A 76 -6.07 0.77 -13.24
CA LYS A 76 -6.92 1.47 -14.21
C LYS A 76 -7.64 2.66 -13.57
N TYR A 77 -8.23 2.47 -12.40
CA TYR A 77 -8.89 3.56 -11.67
C TYR A 77 -7.91 4.67 -11.26
N GLN A 78 -6.70 4.32 -10.85
CA GLN A 78 -5.66 5.29 -10.50
C GLN A 78 -5.24 6.12 -11.72
N LYS A 79 -5.04 5.49 -12.87
CA LYS A 79 -4.75 6.20 -14.13
C LYS A 79 -5.88 7.13 -14.53
N GLU A 80 -7.12 6.65 -14.51
CA GLU A 80 -8.27 7.50 -14.80
C GLU A 80 -8.40 8.68 -13.82
N LYS A 81 -8.14 8.45 -12.53
CA LYS A 81 -8.18 9.51 -11.51
C LYS A 81 -7.10 10.55 -11.75
N LEU A 82 -5.88 10.12 -12.08
CA LEU A 82 -4.78 11.00 -12.44
C LEU A 82 -5.11 11.80 -13.71
N ASP A 83 -5.63 11.16 -14.75
CA ASP A 83 -6.05 11.82 -15.99
C ASP A 83 -7.14 12.88 -15.74
N CYS A 84 -8.09 12.58 -14.86
CA CYS A 84 -9.12 13.54 -14.45
C CYS A 84 -8.49 14.77 -13.76
N ILE A 85 -7.54 14.57 -12.87
CA ILE A 85 -6.83 15.67 -12.18
C ILE A 85 -6.03 16.50 -13.18
N LEU A 86 -5.28 15.86 -14.08
CA LEU A 86 -4.47 16.54 -15.10
C LEU A 86 -5.31 17.36 -16.09
N ASN A 87 -6.53 16.92 -16.39
CA ASN A 87 -7.47 17.59 -17.26
C ASN A 87 -8.44 18.55 -16.54
N SER A 88 -8.32 18.69 -15.22
CA SER A 88 -9.25 19.49 -14.37
C SER A 88 -10.70 19.03 -14.48
N VAL A 89 -10.93 17.74 -14.68
CA VAL A 89 -12.25 17.10 -14.72
C VAL A 89 -12.51 16.44 -13.37
N SER A 90 -13.72 16.56 -12.86
CA SER A 90 -14.09 15.89 -11.60
C SER A 90 -14.20 14.37 -11.81
N PHE A 91 -13.59 13.60 -10.91
CA PHE A 91 -13.75 12.15 -10.90
C PHE A 91 -15.18 11.79 -10.46
N SER A 92 -15.86 10.90 -11.18
CA SER A 92 -17.23 10.54 -10.90
C SER A 92 -17.38 9.87 -9.53
N THR A 93 -18.40 10.26 -8.75
CA THR A 93 -18.69 9.67 -7.42
C THR A 93 -18.96 8.16 -7.48
N ALA A 94 -19.53 7.67 -8.59
CA ALA A 94 -19.71 6.23 -8.80
C ALA A 94 -18.39 5.50 -8.97
N LYS A 95 -17.44 6.10 -9.72
CA LYS A 95 -16.08 5.55 -9.86
C LYS A 95 -15.29 5.62 -8.57
N GLU A 96 -15.45 6.70 -7.76
CA GLU A 96 -14.79 6.82 -6.46
C GLU A 96 -15.25 5.70 -5.50
N LYS A 97 -16.54 5.40 -5.46
CA LYS A 97 -17.07 4.26 -4.68
C LYS A 97 -16.51 2.91 -5.16
N GLY A 98 -16.42 2.74 -6.49
CA GLY A 98 -15.82 1.54 -7.09
C GLY A 98 -14.34 1.39 -6.74
N TYR A 99 -13.59 2.48 -6.79
CA TYR A 99 -12.20 2.55 -6.37
C TYR A 99 -12.04 2.16 -4.90
N GLN A 100 -12.82 2.78 -4.01
CA GLN A 100 -12.75 2.51 -2.58
C GLN A 100 -13.05 1.04 -2.27
N LYS A 101 -14.09 0.47 -2.89
CA LYS A 101 -14.41 -0.95 -2.72
C LYS A 101 -13.25 -1.87 -3.11
N ILE A 102 -12.58 -1.60 -4.23
CA ILE A 102 -11.42 -2.41 -4.66
C ILE A 102 -10.26 -2.27 -3.66
N VAL A 103 -10.03 -1.08 -3.12
CA VAL A 103 -9.01 -0.86 -2.08
C VAL A 103 -9.32 -1.68 -0.84
N ASP A 104 -10.58 -1.67 -0.39
CA ASP A 104 -11.02 -2.43 0.79
C ASP A 104 -10.89 -3.95 0.55
N ASP A 105 -11.31 -4.44 -0.63
CA ASP A 105 -11.19 -5.86 -1.02
C ASP A 105 -9.70 -6.29 -1.06
N ILE A 106 -8.80 -5.46 -1.62
CA ILE A 106 -7.35 -5.72 -1.63
C ILE A 106 -6.79 -5.74 -0.22
N LEU A 107 -7.16 -4.80 0.64
CA LEU A 107 -6.70 -4.75 2.04
C LEU A 107 -7.12 -5.98 2.82
N GLU A 108 -8.36 -6.46 2.64
CA GLU A 108 -8.87 -7.67 3.27
C GLU A 108 -8.08 -8.90 2.81
N ASN A 109 -7.86 -9.04 1.50
CA ASN A 109 -7.07 -10.14 0.93
C ASN A 109 -5.60 -10.12 1.40
N ILE A 110 -4.96 -8.96 1.51
CA ILE A 110 -3.58 -8.84 2.02
C ILE A 110 -3.54 -9.21 3.51
N LYS A 111 -4.50 -8.76 4.31
CA LYS A 111 -4.59 -9.12 5.73
C LYS A 111 -4.76 -10.62 5.92
N SER A 112 -5.56 -11.27 5.08
CA SER A 112 -5.76 -12.72 5.13
C SER A 112 -4.53 -13.55 4.77
N LEU A 113 -3.53 -12.95 4.10
CA LEU A 113 -2.27 -13.62 3.77
C LEU A 113 -1.28 -13.68 4.94
N GLN A 114 -1.47 -12.84 5.98
CA GLN A 114 -0.54 -12.80 7.13
C GLN A 114 0.93 -12.74 6.67
N LEU A 115 1.32 -11.62 6.06
CA LEU A 115 2.67 -11.44 5.53
C LEU A 115 3.73 -11.55 6.63
N SER A 116 4.87 -12.13 6.31
CA SER A 116 5.99 -12.23 7.26
C SER A 116 6.50 -10.83 7.66
N PRO A 117 6.96 -10.65 8.92
CA PRO A 117 7.44 -9.36 9.40
C PRO A 117 8.58 -8.78 8.55
N SER A 118 9.45 -9.63 8.01
CA SER A 118 10.55 -9.22 7.13
C SER A 118 10.07 -8.59 5.83
N VAL A 119 9.04 -9.16 5.21
CA VAL A 119 8.43 -8.62 3.98
C VAL A 119 7.70 -7.31 4.26
N LEU A 120 6.99 -7.23 5.39
CA LEU A 120 6.34 -5.98 5.80
C LEU A 120 7.37 -4.86 6.01
N GLU A 121 8.49 -5.14 6.66
CA GLU A 121 9.55 -4.17 6.86
C GLU A 121 10.16 -3.73 5.52
N GLU A 122 10.41 -4.65 4.59
CA GLU A 122 10.90 -4.32 3.25
C GLU A 122 9.93 -3.43 2.47
N LEU A 123 8.62 -3.72 2.51
CA LEU A 123 7.58 -2.90 1.88
C LEU A 123 7.52 -1.50 2.48
N VAL A 124 7.59 -1.38 3.80
CA VAL A 124 7.63 -0.09 4.50
C VAL A 124 8.88 0.71 4.10
N GLN A 125 10.06 0.07 4.02
CA GLN A 125 11.28 0.73 3.58
C GLN A 125 11.18 1.23 2.13
N LYS A 126 10.65 0.43 1.22
CA LYS A 126 10.39 0.86 -0.16
C LYS A 126 9.48 2.08 -0.23
N HIS A 127 8.38 2.05 0.54
CA HIS A 127 7.46 3.19 0.63
C HIS A 127 8.14 4.45 1.15
N TYR A 128 8.97 4.35 2.21
CA TYR A 128 9.73 5.49 2.74
C TYR A 128 10.73 6.06 1.72
N VAL A 129 11.34 5.23 0.89
CA VAL A 129 12.24 5.70 -0.17
C VAL A 129 11.50 6.57 -1.18
N GLU A 130 10.31 6.17 -1.60
CA GLU A 130 9.49 6.96 -2.54
C GLU A 130 9.01 8.27 -1.90
N ILE A 131 8.53 8.23 -0.66
CA ILE A 131 8.16 9.45 0.08
C ILE A 131 9.35 10.42 0.19
N LYS A 132 10.56 9.93 0.50
CA LYS A 132 11.75 10.79 0.57
C LYS A 132 12.07 11.48 -0.75
N LYS A 133 11.83 10.82 -1.89
CA LYS A 133 12.00 11.44 -3.22
C LYS A 133 11.04 12.62 -3.39
N ILE A 134 9.75 12.42 -3.06
CA ILE A 134 8.72 13.48 -3.14
C ILE A 134 9.10 14.65 -2.23
N VAL A 135 9.35 14.38 -0.95
CA VAL A 135 9.71 15.41 0.04
C VAL A 135 10.98 16.18 -0.36
N SER A 136 11.96 15.51 -0.99
CA SER A 136 13.15 16.17 -1.50
C SER A 136 12.84 17.14 -2.64
N LEU A 137 11.99 16.73 -3.59
CA LEU A 137 11.57 17.58 -4.72
C LEU A 137 10.79 18.81 -4.24
N GLU A 138 9.83 18.61 -3.34
CA GLU A 138 9.02 19.67 -2.76
C GLU A 138 9.85 20.61 -1.86
N GLY A 139 10.80 20.04 -1.10
CA GLY A 139 11.73 20.79 -0.26
C GLY A 139 12.64 21.71 -1.08
N ASN A 140 13.08 21.28 -2.26
CA ASN A 140 13.84 22.13 -3.17
C ASN A 140 13.00 23.30 -3.67
N LEU A 141 11.74 23.05 -4.05
CA LEU A 141 10.83 24.09 -4.49
C LEU A 141 10.53 25.10 -3.37
N LEU A 142 10.31 24.61 -2.16
CA LEU A 142 10.13 25.46 -0.98
C LEU A 142 11.35 26.35 -0.72
N ARG A 143 12.57 25.80 -0.86
CA ARG A 143 13.81 26.58 -0.69
C ARG A 143 13.89 27.71 -1.71
N LEU A 144 13.63 27.42 -2.97
CA LEU A 144 13.57 28.43 -4.04
C LEU A 144 12.52 29.52 -3.76
N ALA A 145 11.37 29.14 -3.19
CA ALA A 145 10.33 30.10 -2.79
C ALA A 145 10.80 31.01 -1.65
N MET A 146 11.45 30.45 -0.64
CA MET A 146 12.00 31.21 0.49
C MET A 146 13.09 32.19 0.03
N ASP A 147 13.94 31.81 -0.92
CA ASP A 147 14.96 32.68 -1.53
C ASP A 147 14.33 33.90 -2.25
N GLN A 148 13.10 33.76 -2.73
CA GLN A 148 12.31 34.85 -3.31
C GLN A 148 11.42 35.57 -2.29
N LYS A 149 11.68 35.41 -0.98
CA LYS A 149 10.96 36.04 0.14
C LYS A 149 9.50 35.60 0.29
N ILE A 150 9.12 34.45 -0.25
CA ILE A 150 7.80 33.85 -0.01
C ILE A 150 7.85 33.14 1.36
N PRO A 151 6.98 33.47 2.33
CA PRO A 151 6.97 32.84 3.63
C PRO A 151 6.62 31.34 3.51
N ARG A 152 7.31 30.49 4.27
CA ARG A 152 7.08 29.04 4.28
C ARG A 152 5.60 28.66 4.46
N ASN A 153 4.94 29.32 5.42
CA ASN A 153 3.53 29.01 5.74
C ASN A 153 2.59 29.37 4.59
N GLU A 154 2.89 30.44 3.86
CA GLU A 154 2.13 30.83 2.68
C GLU A 154 2.36 29.83 1.54
N PHE A 155 3.61 29.42 1.31
CA PHE A 155 3.95 28.41 0.31
C PHE A 155 3.21 27.10 0.59
N ILE A 156 3.28 26.58 1.82
CA ILE A 156 2.62 25.33 2.19
C ILE A 156 1.10 25.40 1.96
N LYS A 157 0.45 26.46 2.42
CA LYS A 157 -1.00 26.66 2.23
C LYS A 157 -1.42 26.68 0.77
N PHE A 158 -0.56 27.20 -0.07
CA PHE A 158 -0.86 27.36 -1.49
C PHE A 158 -0.52 26.11 -2.30
N TYR A 159 0.59 25.46 -2.00
CA TYR A 159 1.15 24.37 -2.79
C TYR A 159 0.52 23.02 -2.46
N ILE A 160 0.24 22.75 -1.17
CA ILE A 160 -0.36 21.47 -0.76
C ILE A 160 -1.74 21.29 -1.43
N GLY A 161 -1.90 20.15 -2.10
CA GLY A 161 -3.10 19.82 -2.86
C GLY A 161 -3.17 20.41 -4.27
N ASN A 162 -2.15 21.21 -4.67
CA ASN A 162 -2.04 21.80 -6.00
C ASN A 162 -0.79 21.38 -6.75
N GLU A 163 -0.05 20.41 -6.26
CA GLU A 163 1.26 19.98 -6.78
C GLU A 163 1.22 19.62 -8.28
N ILE A 164 0.18 18.92 -8.68
CA ILE A 164 -0.05 18.50 -10.07
C ILE A 164 -1.21 19.25 -10.76
N ASN A 165 -1.76 20.29 -10.12
CA ASN A 165 -2.88 21.03 -10.66
C ASN A 165 -2.48 21.75 -11.97
N PRO A 166 -3.16 21.52 -13.11
CA PRO A 166 -2.85 22.18 -14.39
C PRO A 166 -3.15 23.67 -14.36
N ASN A 167 -4.05 24.11 -13.48
CA ASN A 167 -4.42 25.50 -13.31
C ASN A 167 -3.53 26.27 -12.32
N LEU A 168 -2.47 25.65 -11.81
CA LEU A 168 -1.55 26.28 -10.85
C LEU A 168 -1.08 27.66 -11.32
N LYS A 169 -0.77 27.83 -12.61
CA LYS A 169 -0.37 29.10 -13.19
C LYS A 169 -1.40 30.20 -12.99
N LYS A 170 -2.68 29.91 -13.07
CA LYS A 170 -3.75 30.91 -12.88
C LYS A 170 -3.79 31.43 -11.44
N PHE A 171 -3.50 30.56 -10.47
CA PHE A 171 -3.40 30.96 -9.07
C PHE A 171 -2.14 31.78 -8.82
N LEU A 172 -1.03 31.43 -9.45
CA LEU A 172 0.23 32.16 -9.32
C LEU A 172 0.15 33.60 -9.87
N ASP A 173 -0.69 33.83 -10.87
CA ASP A 173 -0.87 35.16 -11.46
C ASP A 173 -1.63 36.15 -10.54
N THR A 174 -2.25 35.68 -9.46
CA THR A 174 -3.00 36.52 -8.52
C THR A 174 -2.12 37.37 -7.61
N ASN A 175 -0.87 36.96 -7.38
CA ASN A 175 0.08 37.66 -6.52
C ASN A 175 1.38 37.95 -7.28
N LEU A 176 1.83 39.22 -7.26
CA LEU A 176 3.02 39.66 -8.00
C LEU A 176 4.29 38.86 -7.62
N MET A 177 4.47 38.57 -6.32
CA MET A 177 5.63 37.82 -5.83
C MET A 177 5.63 36.40 -6.36
N TRP A 178 4.47 35.72 -6.34
CA TRP A 178 4.30 34.38 -6.87
C TRP A 178 4.50 34.32 -8.39
N LYS A 179 4.01 35.32 -9.08
CA LYS A 179 4.22 35.46 -10.54
C LYS A 179 5.69 35.59 -10.88
N GLN A 180 6.43 36.44 -10.18
CA GLN A 180 7.88 36.59 -10.38
C GLN A 180 8.64 35.31 -10.03
N PHE A 181 8.29 34.66 -8.93
CA PHE A 181 8.84 33.36 -8.52
C PHE A 181 8.65 32.30 -9.61
N PHE A 182 7.42 32.16 -10.11
CA PHE A 182 7.11 31.20 -11.17
C PHE A 182 7.86 31.50 -12.48
N LEU A 183 7.89 32.74 -12.90
CA LEU A 183 8.58 33.14 -14.13
C LEU A 183 10.08 32.86 -14.05
N LYS A 184 10.70 33.10 -12.90
CA LYS A 184 12.13 32.89 -12.69
C LYS A 184 12.50 31.41 -12.60
N ASN A 185 11.64 30.58 -12.05
CA ASN A 185 11.91 29.15 -11.78
C ASN A 185 11.00 28.23 -12.62
N LYS A 186 10.57 28.68 -13.80
CA LYS A 186 9.62 27.95 -14.65
C LYS A 186 10.07 26.54 -14.99
N ASP A 187 11.34 26.38 -15.31
CA ASP A 187 11.90 25.09 -15.71
C ASP A 187 11.99 24.11 -14.52
N GLU A 188 12.31 24.63 -13.31
CA GLU A 188 12.32 23.84 -12.08
C GLU A 188 10.90 23.38 -11.70
N PHE A 189 9.92 24.27 -11.80
CA PHE A 189 8.52 23.90 -11.59
C PHE A 189 8.06 22.80 -12.54
N LYS A 190 8.42 22.93 -13.82
CA LYS A 190 8.09 21.93 -14.84
C LYS A 190 8.75 20.58 -14.54
N ASN A 191 10.04 20.60 -14.27
CA ASN A 191 10.83 19.40 -13.97
C ASN A 191 10.31 18.69 -12.72
N ILE A 192 10.06 19.42 -11.63
CA ILE A 192 9.52 18.85 -10.38
C ILE A 192 8.14 18.25 -10.62
N ARG A 193 7.26 18.96 -11.34
CA ARG A 193 5.92 18.48 -11.67
C ARG A 193 5.95 17.20 -12.50
N GLU A 194 6.79 17.13 -13.53
CA GLU A 194 6.96 15.94 -14.38
C GLU A 194 7.42 14.75 -13.54
N ARG A 195 8.40 14.94 -12.65
CA ARG A 195 8.85 13.91 -11.73
C ARG A 195 7.78 13.46 -10.71
N LEU A 196 6.99 14.38 -10.19
CA LEU A 196 5.87 14.04 -9.30
C LEU A 196 4.80 13.21 -10.03
N ILE A 197 4.52 13.53 -11.29
CA ILE A 197 3.61 12.76 -12.14
C ILE A 197 4.18 11.35 -12.41
N GLU A 198 5.47 11.23 -12.69
CA GLU A 198 6.15 9.93 -12.87
C GLU A 198 6.06 9.04 -11.62
N ILE A 199 6.24 9.62 -10.43
CA ILE A 199 6.13 8.86 -9.16
C ILE A 199 4.68 8.47 -8.88
N SER A 200 3.70 9.21 -9.37
CA SER A 200 2.28 8.94 -9.18
C SER A 200 1.70 7.91 -10.17
N HIS A 201 2.48 7.49 -11.16
CA HIS A 201 2.16 6.43 -12.12
C HIS A 201 2.61 5.05 -11.63
#